data_5296348ff1980144a9566256eb8790be
#
_entry.id   5296348ff1980144a9566256eb8790be
#
_cell.length_a   1.000
_cell.length_b   1.000
_cell.length_c   1.000
_cell.angle_alpha   90.00
_cell.angle_beta   90.00
_cell.angle_gamma   90.00
#
_symmetry.space_group_name_H-M   'P 1'
#
loop_
_entity.id
_entity.type
_entity.pdbx_description
1 polymer ?
#
loop_
_entity_poly.entity_id
_entity_poly.type
_entity_poly.pdbx_seq_one_letter_code
_entity_poly.pdbx_strand_id
1 'polypeptide(L)'
;MIPGFQQELNELDERLKSLVAGYPNLPDADVPEGADECGNVEVSRWPNPDKTVNPPVPAGAKEHADLGPALGLDFETGAVISGARFTFLRGQMARLARALGQFMLDHQTAENGYTECNPPVLVRGEAMYGTDKLPKFAEDSFRTTDGRWLIPTAEVSLTSSVMGQILDNAALPIRMTALTPCFRSEAGAAGRDTRGYIRQHQFEKVELVSVCRPEDSEAEHERMTGAAESILQALDLPYRKMLLCAGDMGFTARKTYDLEVWLPGQNAYREISSISNCGDFQARRMNTRYRPDGAKGTEFVHTLNGSGLAVGRTLVAVLENYQQEDGSVTVPHALLPYMGGITALVPA
;
A
#
# COMPACT_ATOMS: atom_id res chain seq x y z
N MET A 1 -45.36 12.76 -23.22
CA MET A 1 -44.15 13.61 -23.43
C MET A 1 -43.20 13.54 -22.22
N ILE A 2 -43.62 13.82 -20.98
CA ILE A 2 -42.73 13.83 -19.81
C ILE A 2 -41.99 12.49 -19.53
N PRO A 3 -42.62 11.28 -19.61
CA PRO A 3 -41.92 10.04 -19.36
C PRO A 3 -40.76 9.74 -20.33
N GLY A 4 -40.90 10.11 -21.63
CA GLY A 4 -39.84 9.90 -22.60
C GLY A 4 -38.59 10.75 -22.36
N PHE A 5 -38.79 12.02 -21.98
CA PHE A 5 -37.66 12.90 -21.61
C PHE A 5 -36.97 12.47 -20.31
N GLN A 6 -37.72 11.91 -19.36
CA GLN A 6 -37.10 11.40 -18.12
C GLN A 6 -36.22 10.17 -18.38
N GLN A 7 -36.66 9.29 -19.27
CA GLN A 7 -35.84 8.13 -19.68
C GLN A 7 -34.59 8.59 -20.41
N GLU A 8 -34.69 9.51 -21.37
CA GLU A 8 -33.54 10.06 -22.10
C GLU A 8 -32.56 10.75 -21.17
N LEU A 9 -33.06 11.52 -20.18
CA LEU A 9 -32.22 12.16 -19.17
C LEU A 9 -31.46 11.11 -18.34
N ASN A 10 -32.12 10.05 -17.88
CA ASN A 10 -31.48 8.98 -17.13
C ASN A 10 -30.40 8.27 -17.96
N GLU A 11 -30.67 8.00 -19.24
CA GLU A 11 -29.69 7.38 -20.16
C GLU A 11 -28.45 8.29 -20.36
N LEU A 12 -28.66 9.60 -20.52
CA LEU A 12 -27.60 10.58 -20.64
C LEU A 12 -26.77 10.68 -19.36
N ASP A 13 -27.43 10.69 -18.20
CA ASP A 13 -26.76 10.72 -16.88
C ASP A 13 -25.90 9.47 -16.68
N GLU A 14 -26.41 8.28 -16.98
CA GLU A 14 -25.64 7.03 -16.87
C GLU A 14 -24.46 7.01 -17.85
N ARG A 15 -24.65 7.51 -19.08
CA ARG A 15 -23.58 7.65 -20.04
C ARG A 15 -22.50 8.63 -19.57
N LEU A 16 -22.92 9.78 -19.03
CA LEU A 16 -21.99 10.77 -18.46
C LEU A 16 -21.20 10.20 -17.30
N LYS A 17 -21.87 9.55 -16.33
CA LYS A 17 -21.22 8.89 -15.20
C LYS A 17 -20.20 7.84 -15.68
N SER A 18 -20.56 7.03 -16.65
CA SER A 18 -19.68 6.01 -17.21
C SER A 18 -18.42 6.60 -17.87
N LEU A 19 -18.58 7.71 -18.61
CA LEU A 19 -17.46 8.42 -19.21
C LEU A 19 -16.54 9.04 -18.16
N VAL A 20 -17.11 9.77 -17.19
CA VAL A 20 -16.36 10.45 -16.14
C VAL A 20 -15.63 9.44 -15.23
N ALA A 21 -16.22 8.26 -14.99
CA ALA A 21 -15.58 7.21 -14.19
C ALA A 21 -14.25 6.69 -14.79
N GLY A 22 -14.01 6.91 -16.09
CA GLY A 22 -12.79 6.53 -16.78
C GLY A 22 -11.64 7.55 -16.69
N TYR A 23 -11.87 8.75 -16.15
CA TYR A 23 -10.83 9.78 -16.03
C TYR A 23 -10.15 9.76 -14.68
N PRO A 24 -8.80 9.91 -14.64
CA PRO A 24 -8.05 9.99 -13.38
C PRO A 24 -8.34 11.31 -12.65
N ASN A 25 -7.93 11.36 -11.38
CA ASN A 25 -7.90 12.59 -10.61
C ASN A 25 -6.91 13.61 -11.21
N LEU A 26 -7.05 14.86 -10.85
CA LEU A 26 -6.16 15.94 -11.31
C LEU A 26 -4.98 16.08 -10.32
N PRO A 27 -3.72 16.12 -10.82
CA PRO A 27 -2.56 16.35 -10.00
C PRO A 27 -2.59 17.70 -9.30
N ASP A 28 -1.99 17.79 -8.11
CA ASP A 28 -1.72 19.06 -7.45
C ASP A 28 -0.64 19.87 -8.19
N ALA A 29 -0.62 21.18 -7.98
CA ALA A 29 0.24 22.08 -8.75
C ALA A 29 1.76 21.88 -8.52
N ASP A 30 2.12 21.24 -7.40
CA ASP A 30 3.51 20.92 -7.04
C ASP A 30 3.97 19.52 -7.48
N VAL A 31 3.10 18.76 -8.14
CA VAL A 31 3.43 17.44 -8.72
C VAL A 31 4.27 17.64 -9.98
N PRO A 32 5.42 16.95 -10.09
CA PRO A 32 6.27 17.06 -11.27
C PRO A 32 5.56 16.59 -12.55
N GLU A 33 5.86 17.22 -13.67
CA GLU A 33 5.48 16.70 -14.98
C GLU A 33 6.36 15.49 -15.33
N GLY A 34 5.79 14.47 -15.96
CA GLY A 34 6.48 13.26 -16.40
C GLY A 34 5.49 12.24 -16.94
N ALA A 35 5.95 11.34 -17.79
CA ALA A 35 5.13 10.29 -18.40
C ALA A 35 5.24 8.93 -17.68
N ASP A 36 6.33 8.71 -16.96
CA ASP A 36 6.69 7.47 -16.28
C ASP A 36 7.61 7.74 -15.08
N GLU A 37 8.10 6.70 -14.44
CA GLU A 37 8.98 6.76 -13.25
C GLU A 37 10.24 7.61 -13.43
N CYS A 38 10.70 7.87 -14.66
CA CYS A 38 11.87 8.73 -14.92
C CYS A 38 11.59 10.21 -14.55
N GLY A 39 10.32 10.60 -14.47
CA GLY A 39 9.91 11.94 -14.04
C GLY A 39 9.81 12.11 -12.53
N ASN A 40 9.96 11.06 -11.74
CA ASN A 40 9.87 11.11 -10.29
C ASN A 40 11.06 11.88 -9.68
N VAL A 41 10.79 12.61 -8.59
CA VAL A 41 11.79 13.45 -7.93
C VAL A 41 12.13 12.90 -6.55
N GLU A 42 13.41 12.61 -6.30
CA GLU A 42 13.87 12.23 -4.97
C GLU A 42 13.81 13.44 -4.03
N VAL A 43 12.99 13.33 -2.98
CA VAL A 43 12.79 14.37 -1.96
C VAL A 43 13.84 14.26 -0.86
N SER A 44 13.98 13.06 -0.29
CA SER A 44 14.90 12.81 0.81
C SER A 44 15.43 11.39 0.79
N ARG A 45 16.48 11.13 1.60
CA ARG A 45 17.10 9.82 1.79
C ARG A 45 17.48 9.64 3.26
N TRP A 46 17.35 8.41 3.75
CA TRP A 46 17.72 8.04 5.10
C TRP A 46 18.59 6.75 5.06
N PRO A 47 19.60 6.60 5.93
CA PRO A 47 20.05 7.55 6.95
C PRO A 47 20.93 8.68 6.37
N ASN A 48 21.41 8.57 5.14
CA ASN A 48 22.31 9.53 4.53
C ASN A 48 21.54 10.55 3.68
N PRO A 49 21.56 11.84 4.02
CA PRO A 49 20.90 12.89 3.22
C PRO A 49 21.61 13.18 1.89
N ASP A 50 22.83 12.69 1.68
CA ASP A 50 23.55 12.85 0.40
C ASP A 50 22.98 11.88 -0.65
N LYS A 51 22.17 12.42 -1.56
CA LYS A 51 21.48 11.67 -2.60
C LYS A 51 22.42 11.07 -3.66
N THR A 52 23.68 11.46 -3.67
CA THR A 52 24.69 10.92 -4.61
C THR A 52 25.35 9.64 -4.12
N VAL A 53 25.21 9.32 -2.82
CA VAL A 53 25.85 8.17 -2.17
C VAL A 53 24.79 7.11 -1.85
N ASN A 54 24.87 5.96 -2.50
CA ASN A 54 24.06 4.80 -2.14
C ASN A 54 24.63 4.11 -0.88
N PRO A 55 23.80 3.42 -0.09
CA PRO A 55 24.28 2.57 0.99
C PRO A 55 25.29 1.54 0.47
N PRO A 56 26.28 1.13 1.29
CA PRO A 56 27.27 0.16 0.87
C PRO A 56 26.64 -1.20 0.55
N VAL A 57 27.16 -1.87 -0.49
CA VAL A 57 26.84 -3.26 -0.79
C VAL A 57 27.89 -4.14 -0.08
N PRO A 58 27.49 -4.98 0.91
CA PRO A 58 28.39 -5.92 1.53
C PRO A 58 29.02 -6.88 0.50
N ALA A 59 30.30 -7.23 0.69
CA ALA A 59 30.95 -8.19 -0.19
C ALA A 59 30.20 -9.54 -0.16
N GLY A 60 29.83 -10.05 -1.34
CA GLY A 60 29.09 -11.29 -1.45
C GLY A 60 27.59 -11.22 -1.11
N ALA A 61 27.01 -10.01 -1.02
CA ALA A 61 25.58 -9.85 -0.81
C ALA A 61 24.77 -10.62 -1.86
N LYS A 62 23.84 -11.44 -1.39
CA LYS A 62 22.95 -12.28 -2.22
C LYS A 62 21.56 -11.65 -2.27
N GLU A 63 20.87 -11.85 -3.38
CA GLU A 63 19.45 -11.57 -3.46
C GLU A 63 18.65 -12.53 -2.54
N HIS A 64 17.53 -12.04 -2.02
CA HIS A 64 16.61 -12.83 -1.19
C HIS A 64 16.15 -14.14 -1.89
N ALA A 65 16.06 -14.15 -3.22
CA ALA A 65 15.69 -15.31 -4.00
C ALA A 65 16.73 -16.45 -3.93
N ASP A 66 18.01 -16.12 -3.69
CA ASP A 66 19.09 -17.10 -3.52
C ASP A 66 19.32 -17.46 -2.05
N LEU A 67 19.16 -16.49 -1.16
CA LEU A 67 19.34 -16.65 0.27
C LEU A 67 18.15 -17.36 0.95
N GLY A 68 16.94 -16.96 0.57
CA GLY A 68 15.70 -17.31 1.26
C GLY A 68 15.33 -18.79 1.29
N PRO A 69 15.56 -19.59 0.22
CA PRO A 69 15.18 -21.00 0.21
C PRO A 69 15.79 -21.82 1.36
N ALA A 70 17.06 -21.62 1.69
CA ALA A 70 17.72 -22.27 2.82
C ALA A 70 17.18 -21.84 4.19
N LEU A 71 16.46 -20.72 4.26
CA LEU A 71 15.87 -20.15 5.47
C LEU A 71 14.36 -20.43 5.59
N GLY A 72 13.75 -21.09 4.60
CA GLY A 72 12.32 -21.45 4.61
C GLY A 72 11.41 -20.62 3.69
N LEU A 73 11.97 -19.88 2.72
CA LEU A 73 11.24 -19.24 1.63
C LEU A 73 11.06 -20.23 0.48
N ASP A 74 9.96 -21.00 0.51
CA ASP A 74 9.73 -22.15 -0.36
C ASP A 74 8.86 -21.78 -1.58
N PHE A 75 9.53 -21.48 -2.68
CA PHE A 75 8.88 -21.15 -3.95
C PHE A 75 8.31 -22.38 -4.66
N GLU A 76 8.96 -23.55 -4.53
CA GLU A 76 8.54 -24.78 -5.22
C GLU A 76 7.20 -25.28 -4.69
N THR A 77 7.06 -25.40 -3.36
CA THR A 77 5.78 -25.79 -2.75
C THR A 77 4.67 -24.78 -3.07
N GLY A 78 4.96 -23.48 -3.01
CA GLY A 78 3.99 -22.45 -3.40
C GLY A 78 3.51 -22.62 -4.84
N ALA A 79 4.44 -22.87 -5.76
CA ALA A 79 4.12 -23.09 -7.17
C ALA A 79 3.32 -24.39 -7.41
N VAL A 80 3.61 -25.45 -6.68
CA VAL A 80 2.85 -26.73 -6.77
C VAL A 80 1.41 -26.54 -6.32
N ILE A 81 1.17 -25.75 -5.26
CA ILE A 81 -0.17 -25.54 -4.68
C ILE A 81 -1.01 -24.60 -5.53
N SER A 82 -0.42 -23.50 -6.02
CA SER A 82 -1.19 -22.37 -6.55
C SER A 82 -0.63 -21.77 -7.85
N GLY A 83 0.51 -22.25 -8.35
CA GLY A 83 1.16 -21.70 -9.53
C GLY A 83 2.25 -20.67 -9.22
N ALA A 84 2.74 -20.01 -10.27
CA ALA A 84 3.77 -19.00 -10.16
C ALA A 84 3.30 -17.82 -9.27
N ARG A 85 4.26 -17.10 -8.65
CA ARG A 85 3.99 -15.95 -7.76
C ARG A 85 3.15 -16.28 -6.53
N PHE A 86 3.17 -17.54 -6.10
CA PHE A 86 2.76 -17.99 -4.77
C PHE A 86 3.97 -18.62 -4.07
N THR A 87 4.12 -18.34 -2.80
CA THR A 87 5.26 -18.78 -2.00
C THR A 87 4.76 -19.38 -0.69
N PHE A 88 5.40 -20.45 -0.26
CA PHE A 88 5.11 -21.11 1.01
C PHE A 88 6.22 -20.77 2.02
N LEU A 89 5.88 -20.13 3.12
CA LEU A 89 6.83 -19.79 4.19
C LEU A 89 6.87 -20.90 5.23
N ARG A 90 8.08 -21.31 5.65
CA ARG A 90 8.28 -22.39 6.64
C ARG A 90 9.07 -21.89 7.87
N GLY A 91 8.80 -22.50 9.02
CA GLY A 91 9.61 -22.39 10.23
C GLY A 91 9.91 -20.96 10.66
N GLN A 92 11.19 -20.64 10.77
CA GLN A 92 11.67 -19.31 11.22
C GLN A 92 11.27 -18.19 10.23
N MET A 93 11.22 -18.48 8.94
CA MET A 93 10.79 -17.52 7.92
C MET A 93 9.32 -17.13 8.09
N ALA A 94 8.43 -18.10 8.31
CA ALA A 94 7.02 -17.83 8.59
C ALA A 94 6.84 -17.02 9.88
N ARG A 95 7.68 -17.31 10.90
CA ARG A 95 7.67 -16.53 12.14
C ARG A 95 8.13 -15.11 11.92
N LEU A 96 9.20 -14.87 11.14
CA LEU A 96 9.70 -13.53 10.83
C LEU A 96 8.65 -12.72 10.06
N ALA A 97 8.00 -13.30 9.06
CA ALA A 97 6.92 -12.65 8.32
C ALA A 97 5.78 -12.20 9.25
N ARG A 98 5.32 -13.10 10.13
CA ARG A 98 4.31 -12.76 11.16
C ARG A 98 4.78 -11.69 12.13
N ALA A 99 6.04 -11.76 12.58
CA ALA A 99 6.64 -10.78 13.48
C ALA A 99 6.66 -9.37 12.85
N LEU A 100 7.01 -9.29 11.56
CA LEU A 100 6.95 -8.03 10.80
C LEU A 100 5.54 -7.45 10.74
N GLY A 101 4.55 -8.26 10.37
CA GLY A 101 3.16 -7.80 10.31
C GLY A 101 2.65 -7.29 11.64
N GLN A 102 2.90 -8.03 12.74
CA GLN A 102 2.51 -7.62 14.09
C GLN A 102 3.24 -6.35 14.55
N PHE A 103 4.56 -6.30 14.39
CA PHE A 103 5.35 -5.12 14.73
C PHE A 103 4.86 -3.86 14.01
N MET A 104 4.66 -3.95 12.68
CA MET A 104 4.21 -2.80 11.89
C MET A 104 2.82 -2.33 12.32
N LEU A 105 1.89 -3.24 12.62
CA LEU A 105 0.55 -2.89 13.08
C LEU A 105 0.58 -2.25 14.48
N ASP A 106 1.32 -2.84 15.41
CA ASP A 106 1.47 -2.31 16.77
C ASP A 106 2.12 -0.91 16.75
N HIS A 107 3.15 -0.71 15.91
CA HIS A 107 3.81 0.58 15.78
C HIS A 107 2.86 1.66 15.26
N GLN A 108 2.00 1.35 14.29
CA GLN A 108 1.03 2.31 13.77
C GLN A 108 -0.03 2.69 14.81
N THR A 109 -0.44 1.75 15.64
CA THR A 109 -1.46 1.99 16.67
C THR A 109 -0.89 2.67 17.91
N ALA A 110 0.28 2.24 18.39
CA ALA A 110 0.90 2.76 19.61
C ALA A 110 1.57 4.13 19.42
N GLU A 111 2.29 4.32 18.30
CA GLU A 111 3.14 5.49 18.10
C GLU A 111 2.52 6.52 17.15
N ASN A 112 1.75 6.06 16.14
CA ASN A 112 1.24 6.93 15.08
C ASN A 112 -0.26 7.24 15.19
N GLY A 113 -0.94 6.79 16.26
CA GLY A 113 -2.32 7.17 16.59
C GLY A 113 -3.38 6.67 15.60
N TYR A 114 -3.12 5.55 14.91
CA TYR A 114 -4.12 4.87 14.10
C TYR A 114 -4.99 3.94 14.96
N THR A 115 -6.27 3.86 14.61
CA THR A 115 -7.18 2.86 15.17
C THR A 115 -7.03 1.56 14.38
N GLU A 116 -6.71 0.46 15.08
CA GLU A 116 -6.69 -0.87 14.48
C GLU A 116 -8.10 -1.30 14.08
N CYS A 117 -8.22 -1.83 12.86
CA CYS A 117 -9.43 -2.41 12.32
C CYS A 117 -9.16 -3.83 11.81
N ASN A 118 -10.18 -4.68 11.88
CA ASN A 118 -10.17 -6.01 11.26
C ASN A 118 -11.32 -6.09 10.23
N PRO A 119 -11.12 -5.56 9.01
CA PRO A 119 -12.17 -5.41 8.04
C PRO A 119 -12.40 -6.70 7.22
N PRO A 120 -13.60 -6.87 6.59
CA PRO A 120 -13.82 -7.91 5.59
C PRO A 120 -12.85 -7.81 4.42
N VAL A 121 -12.34 -8.96 3.95
CA VAL A 121 -11.47 -9.07 2.76
C VAL A 121 -12.24 -9.46 1.50
N LEU A 122 -13.52 -9.85 1.64
CA LEU A 122 -14.48 -10.08 0.56
C LEU A 122 -15.49 -8.94 0.56
N VAL A 123 -15.49 -8.15 -0.51
CA VAL A 123 -16.27 -6.92 -0.61
C VAL A 123 -17.26 -6.94 -1.77
N ARG A 124 -18.24 -6.04 -1.74
CA ARG A 124 -19.16 -5.80 -2.85
C ARG A 124 -18.53 -4.91 -3.92
N GLY A 125 -19.11 -4.92 -5.12
CA GLY A 125 -18.64 -4.08 -6.23
C GLY A 125 -18.67 -2.58 -5.93
N GLU A 126 -19.62 -2.11 -5.10
CA GLU A 126 -19.73 -0.70 -4.70
C GLU A 126 -18.50 -0.23 -3.91
N ALA A 127 -17.92 -1.07 -3.04
CA ALA A 127 -16.70 -0.76 -2.32
C ALA A 127 -15.48 -0.66 -3.27
N MET A 128 -15.39 -1.58 -4.24
CA MET A 128 -14.37 -1.55 -5.29
C MET A 128 -14.50 -0.30 -6.19
N TYR A 129 -15.73 0.10 -6.53
CA TYR A 129 -16.00 1.29 -7.32
C TYR A 129 -15.66 2.57 -6.54
N GLY A 130 -16.04 2.64 -5.27
CA GLY A 130 -15.81 3.79 -4.40
C GLY A 130 -14.31 4.13 -4.25
N THR A 131 -13.47 3.11 -4.31
CA THR A 131 -12.02 3.20 -4.19
C THR A 131 -11.27 2.97 -5.52
N ASP A 132 -11.95 3.19 -6.67
CA ASP A 132 -11.42 3.18 -8.05
C ASP A 132 -10.96 1.83 -8.63
N LYS A 133 -11.10 0.76 -7.89
CA LYS A 133 -10.68 -0.56 -8.38
C LYS A 133 -11.58 -1.06 -9.52
N LEU A 134 -12.82 -0.54 -9.60
CA LEU A 134 -13.74 -0.76 -10.72
C LEU A 134 -14.12 0.57 -11.40
N PRO A 135 -14.38 0.56 -12.72
CA PRO A 135 -14.27 -0.58 -13.65
C PRO A 135 -12.83 -0.87 -14.13
N LYS A 136 -11.90 0.09 -13.97
CA LYS A 136 -10.59 0.12 -14.68
C LYS A 136 -9.70 -1.08 -14.36
N PHE A 137 -9.66 -1.52 -13.11
CA PHE A 137 -8.76 -2.58 -12.62
C PHE A 137 -9.49 -3.91 -12.36
N ALA A 138 -10.58 -4.16 -13.05
CA ALA A 138 -11.34 -5.39 -12.89
C ALA A 138 -10.51 -6.65 -13.21
N GLU A 139 -9.64 -6.59 -14.23
CA GLU A 139 -8.78 -7.70 -14.64
C GLU A 139 -7.64 -7.96 -13.66
N ASP A 140 -7.23 -6.95 -12.88
CA ASP A 140 -6.23 -7.09 -11.82
C ASP A 140 -6.80 -7.63 -10.50
N SER A 141 -8.11 -7.87 -10.44
CA SER A 141 -8.81 -8.26 -9.22
C SER A 141 -9.41 -9.66 -9.31
N PHE A 142 -9.30 -10.45 -8.24
CA PHE A 142 -9.99 -11.73 -8.13
C PHE A 142 -11.46 -11.55 -7.75
N ARG A 143 -12.33 -12.33 -8.38
CA ARG A 143 -13.77 -12.32 -8.12
C ARG A 143 -14.29 -13.71 -7.77
N THR A 144 -15.18 -13.78 -6.80
CA THR A 144 -15.86 -15.02 -6.41
C THR A 144 -17.05 -15.32 -7.30
N THR A 145 -17.51 -16.58 -7.30
CA THR A 145 -18.67 -17.02 -8.10
C THR A 145 -19.99 -16.41 -7.63
N ASP A 146 -20.08 -15.95 -6.38
CA ASP A 146 -21.23 -15.23 -5.85
C ASP A 146 -21.17 -13.71 -6.07
N GLY A 147 -20.18 -13.24 -6.83
CA GLY A 147 -20.06 -11.86 -7.28
C GLY A 147 -19.33 -10.91 -6.35
N ARG A 148 -18.75 -11.38 -5.24
CA ARG A 148 -17.87 -10.58 -4.40
C ARG A 148 -16.46 -10.49 -4.98
N TRP A 149 -15.68 -9.56 -4.46
CA TRP A 149 -14.30 -9.31 -4.86
C TRP A 149 -13.36 -9.53 -3.68
N LEU A 150 -12.21 -10.13 -3.93
CA LEU A 150 -11.11 -10.16 -2.96
C LEU A 150 -10.38 -8.81 -3.03
N ILE A 151 -10.11 -8.20 -1.87
CA ILE A 151 -9.48 -6.88 -1.84
C ILE A 151 -8.03 -6.94 -2.33
N PRO A 152 -7.61 -6.02 -3.22
CA PRO A 152 -6.20 -5.86 -3.60
C PRO A 152 -5.37 -5.10 -2.56
N THR A 153 -6.05 -4.48 -1.59
CA THR A 153 -5.54 -3.66 -0.49
C THR A 153 -6.65 -3.43 0.53
N ALA A 154 -6.32 -3.32 1.81
CA ALA A 154 -7.29 -2.98 2.86
C ALA A 154 -7.86 -1.55 2.72
N GLU A 155 -7.24 -0.68 1.92
CA GLU A 155 -7.81 0.61 1.52
C GLU A 155 -9.28 0.47 1.12
N VAL A 156 -9.62 -0.55 0.33
CA VAL A 156 -11.00 -0.77 -0.15
C VAL A 156 -11.97 -0.90 1.01
N SER A 157 -11.66 -1.74 1.97
CA SER A 157 -12.55 -2.00 3.12
C SER A 157 -12.55 -0.86 4.12
N LEU A 158 -11.38 -0.30 4.43
CA LEU A 158 -11.23 0.78 5.41
C LEU A 158 -11.90 2.07 4.93
N THR A 159 -11.61 2.50 3.70
CA THR A 159 -12.19 3.74 3.15
C THR A 159 -13.70 3.58 2.94
N SER A 160 -14.18 2.41 2.53
CA SER A 160 -15.61 2.15 2.37
C SER A 160 -16.39 2.07 3.70
N SER A 161 -15.72 2.02 4.84
CA SER A 161 -16.40 2.01 6.16
C SER A 161 -17.22 3.27 6.43
N VAL A 162 -16.91 4.36 5.74
CA VAL A 162 -17.63 5.65 5.83
C VAL A 162 -18.52 5.94 4.61
N MET A 163 -18.71 4.97 3.72
CA MET A 163 -19.52 5.15 2.50
C MET A 163 -20.95 5.60 2.80
N GLY A 164 -21.43 6.62 2.09
CA GLY A 164 -22.79 7.17 2.21
C GLY A 164 -23.06 7.95 3.49
N GLN A 165 -22.05 8.20 4.31
CA GLN A 165 -22.23 8.89 5.59
C GLN A 165 -22.02 10.39 5.47
N ILE A 166 -22.69 11.14 6.37
CA ILE A 166 -22.39 12.54 6.68
C ILE A 166 -21.75 12.55 8.07
N LEU A 167 -20.44 12.78 8.10
CA LEU A 167 -19.64 12.75 9.32
C LEU A 167 -19.75 14.06 10.09
N ASP A 168 -19.61 13.98 11.41
CA ASP A 168 -19.48 15.17 12.25
C ASP A 168 -18.07 15.77 12.09
N ASN A 169 -17.98 17.11 12.04
CA ASN A 169 -16.70 17.82 11.94
C ASN A 169 -15.73 17.41 13.08
N ALA A 170 -16.24 17.24 14.28
CA ALA A 170 -15.44 16.86 15.46
C ALA A 170 -14.91 15.41 15.41
N ALA A 171 -15.44 14.56 14.54
CA ALA A 171 -14.95 13.18 14.35
C ALA A 171 -13.71 13.11 13.42
N LEU A 172 -13.39 14.20 12.72
CA LEU A 172 -12.29 14.23 11.76
C LEU A 172 -11.00 14.79 12.40
N PRO A 173 -9.83 14.26 12.06
CA PRO A 173 -9.61 13.17 11.10
C PRO A 173 -9.87 11.77 11.70
N ILE A 174 -10.42 10.86 10.89
CA ILE A 174 -10.53 9.43 11.20
C ILE A 174 -9.30 8.74 10.63
N ARG A 175 -8.54 8.03 11.48
CA ARG A 175 -7.33 7.30 11.10
C ARG A 175 -7.48 5.83 11.42
N MET A 176 -7.36 4.98 10.41
CA MET A 176 -7.57 3.54 10.50
C MET A 176 -6.37 2.78 9.94
N THR A 177 -6.04 1.65 10.55
CA THR A 177 -5.03 0.72 10.04
C THR A 177 -5.52 -0.71 10.15
N ALA A 178 -5.05 -1.56 9.23
CA ALA A 178 -5.35 -2.99 9.25
C ALA A 178 -4.21 -3.79 8.63
N LEU A 179 -3.89 -4.93 9.23
CA LEU A 179 -3.06 -5.97 8.62
C LEU A 179 -3.99 -6.97 7.95
N THR A 180 -3.96 -7.05 6.63
CA THR A 180 -4.81 -7.99 5.88
C THR A 180 -4.05 -8.74 4.79
N PRO A 181 -4.51 -9.93 4.40
CA PRO A 181 -4.17 -10.48 3.09
C PRO A 181 -4.71 -9.55 1.99
N CYS A 182 -3.94 -9.45 0.90
CA CYS A 182 -4.26 -8.69 -0.29
C CYS A 182 -4.08 -9.60 -1.51
N PHE A 183 -4.92 -9.40 -2.53
CA PHE A 183 -4.98 -10.30 -3.68
C PHE A 183 -4.93 -9.51 -4.99
N ARG A 184 -3.95 -9.81 -5.86
CA ARG A 184 -3.77 -9.17 -7.16
C ARG A 184 -3.51 -10.20 -8.24
N SER A 185 -4.27 -10.16 -9.34
CA SER A 185 -4.02 -11.06 -10.47
C SER A 185 -2.79 -10.68 -11.28
N GLU A 186 -2.25 -9.46 -11.07
CA GLU A 186 -1.02 -8.97 -11.73
C GLU A 186 -1.10 -9.06 -13.26
N ALA A 187 -2.27 -8.84 -13.84
CA ALA A 187 -2.53 -8.98 -15.28
C ALA A 187 -1.63 -8.08 -16.13
N GLY A 188 -1.35 -6.86 -15.66
CA GLY A 188 -0.49 -5.89 -16.33
C GLY A 188 1.02 -6.09 -16.10
N ALA A 189 1.44 -7.05 -15.26
CA ALA A 189 2.83 -7.24 -14.85
C ALA A 189 3.50 -8.49 -15.44
N ALA A 190 3.07 -8.92 -16.63
CA ALA A 190 3.65 -10.07 -17.31
C ALA A 190 5.16 -9.86 -17.56
N GLY A 191 5.98 -10.80 -17.06
CA GLY A 191 7.45 -10.75 -17.21
C GLY A 191 8.23 -9.85 -16.25
N ARG A 192 7.56 -9.05 -15.41
CA ARG A 192 8.24 -8.23 -14.38
C ARG A 192 8.36 -8.98 -13.06
N ASP A 193 9.52 -8.89 -12.39
CA ASP A 193 9.78 -9.49 -11.06
C ASP A 193 9.24 -10.93 -10.93
N THR A 194 9.54 -11.78 -11.93
CA THR A 194 9.06 -13.18 -11.97
C THR A 194 9.82 -14.08 -11.00
N ARG A 195 10.96 -13.62 -10.50
CA ARG A 195 11.81 -14.34 -9.53
C ARG A 195 11.70 -13.68 -8.16
N GLY A 196 11.71 -14.52 -7.11
CA GLY A 196 11.74 -14.05 -5.73
C GLY A 196 10.35 -13.69 -5.16
N TYR A 197 10.34 -12.86 -4.12
CA TYR A 197 9.18 -12.60 -3.25
C TYR A 197 8.64 -11.16 -3.36
N ILE A 198 9.15 -10.35 -4.30
CA ILE A 198 8.75 -8.93 -4.43
C ILE A 198 7.31 -8.78 -4.95
N ARG A 199 6.89 -9.66 -5.87
CA ARG A 199 5.59 -9.59 -6.54
C ARG A 199 4.84 -10.91 -6.45
N GLN A 200 3.79 -10.93 -5.63
CA GLN A 200 2.99 -12.12 -5.32
C GLN A 200 1.51 -11.86 -5.63
N HIS A 201 0.76 -12.90 -6.02
CA HIS A 201 -0.70 -12.85 -6.19
C HIS A 201 -1.44 -12.72 -4.86
N GLN A 202 -0.85 -13.24 -3.79
CA GLN A 202 -1.34 -13.13 -2.42
C GLN A 202 -0.20 -12.66 -1.52
N PHE A 203 -0.42 -11.60 -0.76
CA PHE A 203 0.54 -11.03 0.18
C PHE A 203 -0.18 -10.35 1.35
N GLU A 204 0.54 -10.05 2.41
CA GLU A 204 0.03 -9.30 3.55
C GLU A 204 0.56 -7.87 3.54
N LYS A 205 -0.29 -6.93 3.96
CA LYS A 205 0.05 -5.51 4.05
C LYS A 205 -0.61 -4.87 5.25
N VAL A 206 0.13 -4.06 5.98
CA VAL A 206 -0.43 -3.08 6.89
C VAL A 206 -0.83 -1.87 6.06
N GLU A 207 -2.10 -1.52 6.09
CA GLU A 207 -2.65 -0.37 5.37
C GLU A 207 -2.96 0.76 6.32
N LEU A 208 -2.71 1.98 5.87
CA LEU A 208 -3.06 3.23 6.54
C LEU A 208 -4.12 3.94 5.72
N VAL A 209 -5.21 4.35 6.35
CA VAL A 209 -6.26 5.18 5.74
C VAL A 209 -6.56 6.35 6.65
N SER A 210 -6.68 7.52 6.06
CA SER A 210 -7.17 8.71 6.76
C SER A 210 -8.34 9.33 6.00
N VAL A 211 -9.36 9.75 6.75
CA VAL A 211 -10.47 10.54 6.25
C VAL A 211 -10.44 11.87 7.00
N CYS A 212 -10.29 12.98 6.29
CA CYS A 212 -10.08 14.28 6.90
C CYS A 212 -10.85 15.39 6.17
N ARG A 213 -10.79 16.60 6.73
CA ARG A 213 -11.28 17.80 6.07
C ARG A 213 -10.35 18.18 4.92
N PRO A 214 -10.84 18.88 3.88
CA PRO A 214 -10.01 19.34 2.76
C PRO A 214 -8.77 20.12 3.18
N GLU A 215 -8.91 21.04 4.13
CA GLU A 215 -7.85 21.89 4.64
C GLU A 215 -6.75 21.16 5.41
N ASP A 216 -7.05 19.96 5.94
CA ASP A 216 -6.09 19.15 6.72
C ASP A 216 -5.32 18.15 5.84
N SER A 217 -5.73 17.93 4.58
CA SER A 217 -5.29 16.76 3.82
C SER A 217 -3.81 16.80 3.44
N GLU A 218 -3.21 17.97 3.26
CA GLU A 218 -1.77 18.06 2.97
C GLU A 218 -0.94 17.74 4.22
N ALA A 219 -1.30 18.28 5.37
CA ALA A 219 -0.64 17.97 6.64
C ALA A 219 -0.82 16.49 7.02
N GLU A 220 -1.98 15.91 6.73
CA GLU A 220 -2.26 14.50 6.97
C GLU A 220 -1.47 13.59 6.02
N HIS A 221 -1.19 14.03 4.77
CA HIS A 221 -0.34 13.31 3.82
C HIS A 221 1.11 13.22 4.31
N GLU A 222 1.69 14.33 4.77
CA GLU A 222 3.03 14.36 5.36
C GLU A 222 3.09 13.50 6.64
N ARG A 223 2.07 13.57 7.49
CA ARG A 223 1.99 12.77 8.72
C ARG A 223 1.93 11.26 8.40
N MET A 224 1.10 10.85 7.42
CA MET A 224 0.98 9.46 6.99
C MET A 224 2.29 8.96 6.39
N THR A 225 2.97 9.79 5.61
CA THR A 225 4.29 9.48 5.05
C THR A 225 5.30 9.25 6.17
N GLY A 226 5.35 10.15 7.17
CA GLY A 226 6.21 10.00 8.34
C GLY A 226 5.91 8.74 9.15
N ALA A 227 4.64 8.32 9.24
CA ALA A 227 4.25 7.07 9.90
C ALA A 227 4.77 5.82 9.16
N ALA A 228 4.83 5.85 7.83
CA ALA A 228 5.45 4.76 7.05
C ALA A 228 7.00 4.81 7.15
N GLU A 229 7.61 5.99 7.09
CA GLU A 229 9.05 6.17 7.27
C GLU A 229 9.53 5.67 8.64
N SER A 230 8.74 5.89 9.70
CA SER A 230 9.09 5.47 11.06
C SER A 230 9.28 3.96 11.23
N ILE A 231 8.57 3.14 10.43
CA ILE A 231 8.77 1.68 10.40
C ILE A 231 10.14 1.33 9.81
N LEU A 232 10.52 1.95 8.69
CA LEU A 232 11.82 1.71 8.04
C LEU A 232 12.97 2.13 8.97
N GLN A 233 12.81 3.26 9.65
CA GLN A 233 13.80 3.76 10.63
C GLN A 233 13.90 2.83 11.85
N ALA A 234 12.78 2.36 12.39
CA ALA A 234 12.78 1.43 13.52
C ALA A 234 13.40 0.06 13.17
N LEU A 235 13.34 -0.34 11.90
CA LEU A 235 13.98 -1.54 11.36
C LEU A 235 15.41 -1.28 10.87
N ASP A 236 15.91 -0.06 10.95
CA ASP A 236 17.23 0.37 10.46
C ASP A 236 17.46 -0.03 8.98
N LEU A 237 16.44 0.18 8.15
CA LEU A 237 16.45 -0.12 6.72
C LEU A 237 16.65 1.17 5.92
N PRO A 238 17.73 1.30 5.13
CA PRO A 238 17.96 2.47 4.30
C PRO A 238 16.89 2.63 3.23
N TYR A 239 16.39 3.87 3.03
CA TYR A 239 15.35 4.16 2.05
C TYR A 239 15.52 5.57 1.44
N ARG A 240 14.80 5.81 0.35
CA ARG A 240 14.59 7.16 -0.20
C ARG A 240 13.09 7.44 -0.36
N LYS A 241 12.73 8.72 -0.27
CA LYS A 241 11.37 9.23 -0.53
C LYS A 241 11.32 9.88 -1.90
N MET A 242 10.41 9.43 -2.74
CA MET A 242 10.17 9.94 -4.08
C MET A 242 8.86 10.68 -4.15
N LEU A 243 8.81 11.86 -4.74
CA LEU A 243 7.58 12.50 -5.19
C LEU A 243 7.31 12.03 -6.61
N LEU A 244 6.18 11.34 -6.80
CA LEU A 244 5.82 10.81 -8.11
C LEU A 244 5.39 11.94 -9.06
N CYS A 245 5.73 11.79 -10.33
CA CYS A 245 5.24 12.65 -11.40
C CYS A 245 3.82 12.26 -11.85
N ALA A 246 3.16 13.15 -12.58
CA ALA A 246 1.76 12.98 -12.98
C ALA A 246 1.49 11.66 -13.76
N GLY A 247 2.45 11.18 -14.56
CA GLY A 247 2.29 9.96 -15.35
C GLY A 247 2.53 8.67 -14.60
N ASP A 248 3.14 8.72 -13.40
CA ASP A 248 3.43 7.54 -12.56
C ASP A 248 2.49 7.41 -11.35
N MET A 249 1.71 8.46 -11.05
CA MET A 249 0.75 8.41 -9.95
C MET A 249 -0.41 7.46 -10.20
N GLY A 250 -0.95 6.90 -9.10
CA GLY A 250 -2.19 6.13 -9.11
C GLY A 250 -3.40 6.95 -9.58
N PHE A 251 -4.39 6.26 -10.14
CA PHE A 251 -5.58 6.84 -10.78
C PHE A 251 -6.38 7.82 -9.93
N THR A 252 -6.46 7.61 -8.61
CA THR A 252 -7.20 8.48 -7.67
C THR A 252 -6.35 9.57 -7.05
N ALA A 253 -5.03 9.48 -7.17
CA ALA A 253 -4.13 10.35 -6.45
C ALA A 253 -4.07 11.76 -7.05
N ARG A 254 -4.01 12.76 -6.18
CA ARG A 254 -3.63 14.13 -6.51
C ARG A 254 -2.14 14.35 -6.30
N LYS A 255 -1.56 13.65 -5.30
CA LYS A 255 -0.14 13.68 -4.94
C LYS A 255 0.22 12.36 -4.29
N THR A 256 1.37 11.82 -4.65
CA THR A 256 1.87 10.55 -4.11
C THR A 256 3.34 10.65 -3.75
N TYR A 257 3.67 10.15 -2.55
CA TYR A 257 5.04 9.80 -2.19
C TYR A 257 5.22 8.31 -2.21
N ASP A 258 6.30 7.84 -2.83
CA ASP A 258 6.77 6.47 -2.68
C ASP A 258 7.98 6.42 -1.75
N LEU A 259 8.00 5.42 -0.90
CA LEU A 259 9.21 5.04 -0.16
C LEU A 259 9.83 3.84 -0.88
N GLU A 260 11.09 3.97 -1.22
CA GLU A 260 11.85 2.91 -1.85
C GLU A 260 12.97 2.47 -0.92
N VAL A 261 12.97 1.18 -0.53
CA VAL A 261 13.97 0.58 0.35
C VAL A 261 15.18 0.11 -0.46
N TRP A 262 16.36 0.26 0.12
CA TRP A 262 17.59 -0.25 -0.48
C TRP A 262 17.69 -1.77 -0.34
N LEU A 263 17.96 -2.45 -1.45
CA LEU A 263 18.18 -3.89 -1.52
C LEU A 263 19.61 -4.17 -1.99
N PRO A 264 20.55 -4.45 -1.09
CA PRO A 264 21.96 -4.61 -1.43
C PRO A 264 22.25 -5.79 -2.36
N GLY A 265 21.48 -6.88 -2.28
CA GLY A 265 21.62 -8.02 -3.19
C GLY A 265 21.30 -7.66 -4.64
N GLN A 266 20.38 -6.72 -4.85
CA GLN A 266 20.01 -6.19 -6.16
C GLN A 266 20.78 -4.92 -6.55
N ASN A 267 21.52 -4.33 -5.59
CA ASN A 267 22.16 -3.02 -5.75
C ASN A 267 21.18 -1.94 -6.27
N ALA A 268 19.96 -1.93 -5.73
CA ALA A 268 18.87 -1.08 -6.21
C ALA A 268 17.90 -0.68 -5.08
N TYR A 269 17.24 0.46 -5.27
CA TYR A 269 16.07 0.83 -4.50
C TYR A 269 14.82 0.16 -5.08
N ARG A 270 13.91 -0.29 -4.20
CA ARG A 270 12.63 -0.89 -4.59
C ARG A 270 11.50 -0.29 -3.76
N GLU A 271 10.41 0.06 -4.42
CA GLU A 271 9.19 0.55 -3.79
C GLU A 271 8.73 -0.42 -2.69
N ILE A 272 8.51 0.10 -1.48
CA ILE A 272 8.00 -0.65 -0.33
C ILE A 272 6.71 -0.06 0.22
N SER A 273 6.46 1.21 -0.04
CA SER A 273 5.23 1.91 0.32
C SER A 273 4.91 2.98 -0.70
N SER A 274 3.64 3.14 -1.00
CA SER A 274 3.10 4.25 -1.80
C SER A 274 2.03 4.94 -0.97
N ILE A 275 2.13 6.26 -0.78
CA ILE A 275 1.27 7.06 0.09
C ILE A 275 0.63 8.16 -0.73
N SER A 276 -0.70 8.12 -0.86
CA SER A 276 -1.46 8.98 -1.76
C SER A 276 -2.49 9.85 -1.03
N ASN A 277 -2.51 11.13 -1.38
CA ASN A 277 -3.64 12.02 -1.14
C ASN A 277 -4.58 11.94 -2.34
N CYS A 278 -5.81 11.48 -2.12
CA CYS A 278 -6.83 11.33 -3.17
C CYS A 278 -7.78 12.53 -3.27
N GLY A 279 -7.63 13.52 -2.39
CA GLY A 279 -8.60 14.62 -2.31
C GLY A 279 -10.02 14.11 -2.08
N ASP A 280 -10.98 14.69 -2.76
CA ASP A 280 -12.39 14.32 -2.68
C ASP A 280 -12.82 13.26 -3.70
N PHE A 281 -11.91 12.71 -4.50
CA PHE A 281 -12.22 11.80 -5.61
C PHE A 281 -13.00 10.56 -5.15
N GLN A 282 -12.49 9.85 -4.15
CA GLN A 282 -13.16 8.67 -3.60
C GLN A 282 -14.42 9.07 -2.82
N ALA A 283 -14.37 10.17 -2.08
CA ALA A 283 -15.52 10.67 -1.32
C ALA A 283 -16.71 11.01 -2.23
N ARG A 284 -16.49 11.56 -3.42
CA ARG A 284 -17.54 11.78 -4.42
C ARG A 284 -18.15 10.48 -4.92
N ARG A 285 -17.34 9.45 -5.20
CA ARG A 285 -17.82 8.13 -5.63
C ARG A 285 -18.63 7.42 -4.55
N MET A 286 -18.21 7.56 -3.29
CA MET A 286 -18.87 6.95 -2.13
C MET A 286 -19.98 7.80 -1.52
N ASN A 287 -20.14 9.06 -1.97
CA ASN A 287 -21.03 10.05 -1.37
C ASN A 287 -20.76 10.24 0.14
N THR A 288 -19.48 10.32 0.52
CA THR A 288 -19.06 10.55 1.90
C THR A 288 -18.79 12.02 2.12
N ARG A 289 -19.49 12.61 3.07
CA ARG A 289 -19.48 14.04 3.34
C ARG A 289 -19.24 14.29 4.83
N TYR A 290 -18.94 15.54 5.18
CA TYR A 290 -18.98 16.01 6.55
C TYR A 290 -19.76 17.33 6.63
N ARG A 291 -20.13 17.72 7.83
CA ARG A 291 -20.81 19.00 8.07
C ARG A 291 -19.85 19.95 8.79
N PRO A 292 -19.33 21.01 8.12
CA PRO A 292 -18.54 22.03 8.79
C PRO A 292 -19.32 22.72 9.91
N ASP A 293 -18.63 23.14 10.96
CA ASP A 293 -19.25 23.80 12.11
C ASP A 293 -19.99 25.07 11.69
N GLY A 294 -21.24 25.16 12.12
CA GLY A 294 -22.11 26.31 11.80
C GLY A 294 -22.63 26.34 10.35
N ALA A 295 -22.23 25.41 9.49
CA ALA A 295 -22.72 25.36 8.12
C ALA A 295 -24.07 24.65 8.00
N LYS A 296 -24.94 25.16 7.09
CA LYS A 296 -26.19 24.47 6.73
C LYS A 296 -25.97 23.33 5.72
N GLY A 297 -24.92 23.44 4.92
CA GLY A 297 -24.55 22.48 3.89
C GLY A 297 -23.60 21.39 4.38
N THR A 298 -23.24 20.51 3.47
CA THR A 298 -22.20 19.48 3.68
C THR A 298 -21.16 19.60 2.58
N GLU A 299 -19.92 19.21 2.89
CA GLU A 299 -18.79 19.14 1.95
C GLU A 299 -18.29 17.73 1.84
N PHE A 300 -17.61 17.39 0.75
CA PHE A 300 -16.94 16.10 0.63
C PHE A 300 -15.69 16.09 1.53
N VAL A 301 -15.46 14.95 2.18
CA VAL A 301 -14.19 14.70 2.87
C VAL A 301 -13.06 14.46 1.88
N HIS A 302 -11.82 14.61 2.32
CA HIS A 302 -10.66 14.07 1.62
C HIS A 302 -10.29 12.69 2.18
N THR A 303 -9.76 11.83 1.32
CA THR A 303 -9.27 10.49 1.70
C THR A 303 -7.81 10.35 1.34
N LEU A 304 -7.08 9.66 2.21
CA LEU A 304 -5.68 9.33 2.00
C LEU A 304 -5.47 7.85 2.31
N ASN A 305 -4.56 7.24 1.58
CA ASN A 305 -4.16 5.85 1.82
C ASN A 305 -2.65 5.68 1.67
N GLY A 306 -2.10 4.68 2.32
CA GLY A 306 -0.69 4.32 2.18
C GLY A 306 -0.36 2.99 2.84
N SER A 307 0.72 2.38 2.42
CA SER A 307 1.22 1.17 3.06
C SER A 307 2.05 1.48 4.30
N GLY A 308 1.76 0.82 5.39
CA GLY A 308 2.51 0.97 6.61
C GLY A 308 3.16 -0.30 7.19
N LEU A 309 3.78 -1.26 6.43
CA LEU A 309 4.20 -1.41 5.05
C LEU A 309 3.65 -2.71 4.43
N ALA A 310 4.12 -3.06 3.21
CA ALA A 310 3.94 -4.38 2.63
C ALA A 310 4.84 -5.41 3.34
N VAL A 311 4.25 -6.43 4.01
CA VAL A 311 4.99 -7.40 4.83
C VAL A 311 6.03 -8.16 4.00
N GLY A 312 5.67 -8.62 2.80
CA GLY A 312 6.56 -9.38 1.93
C GLY A 312 7.78 -8.59 1.47
N ARG A 313 7.59 -7.32 1.06
CA ARG A 313 8.73 -6.46 0.64
C ARG A 313 9.60 -6.08 1.82
N THR A 314 9.02 -5.87 3.00
CA THR A 314 9.78 -5.63 4.25
C THR A 314 10.59 -6.87 4.65
N LEU A 315 10.01 -8.08 4.48
CA LEU A 315 10.73 -9.34 4.68
C LEU A 315 11.95 -9.43 3.74
N VAL A 316 11.76 -9.14 2.45
CA VAL A 316 12.86 -9.08 1.46
C VAL A 316 13.95 -8.11 1.90
N ALA A 317 13.57 -6.90 2.33
CA ALA A 317 14.52 -5.89 2.77
C ALA A 317 15.31 -6.34 4.02
N VAL A 318 14.65 -6.98 4.99
CA VAL A 318 15.33 -7.55 6.17
C VAL A 318 16.28 -8.67 5.74
N LEU A 319 15.86 -9.60 4.89
CA LEU A 319 16.72 -10.68 4.42
C LEU A 319 18.00 -10.15 3.76
N GLU A 320 17.88 -9.15 2.86
CA GLU A 320 19.02 -8.64 2.12
C GLU A 320 19.92 -7.71 2.94
N ASN A 321 19.37 -6.89 3.86
CA ASN A 321 20.16 -5.97 4.67
C ASN A 321 20.80 -6.61 5.91
N TYR A 322 20.22 -7.69 6.43
CA TYR A 322 20.67 -8.34 7.67
C TYR A 322 21.36 -9.70 7.46
N GLN A 323 21.63 -10.07 6.19
CA GLN A 323 22.35 -11.29 5.85
C GLN A 323 23.79 -11.27 6.37
N GLN A 324 24.28 -12.45 6.74
CA GLN A 324 25.64 -12.69 7.20
C GLN A 324 26.41 -13.56 6.21
N GLU A 325 27.74 -13.58 6.31
CA GLU A 325 28.63 -14.36 5.42
C GLU A 325 28.32 -15.86 5.43
N ASP A 326 27.86 -16.39 6.57
CA ASP A 326 27.48 -17.81 6.72
C ASP A 326 26.09 -18.15 6.15
N GLY A 327 25.39 -17.16 5.60
CA GLY A 327 24.04 -17.30 5.03
C GLY A 327 22.91 -17.19 6.06
N SER A 328 23.24 -16.93 7.34
CA SER A 328 22.25 -16.59 8.34
C SER A 328 21.74 -15.15 8.15
N VAL A 329 20.63 -14.82 8.81
CA VAL A 329 20.06 -13.46 8.80
C VAL A 329 19.80 -13.03 10.24
N THR A 330 20.47 -11.98 10.70
CA THR A 330 20.24 -11.41 12.03
C THR A 330 18.84 -10.80 12.10
N VAL A 331 18.15 -11.01 13.21
CA VAL A 331 16.84 -10.39 13.45
C VAL A 331 17.01 -8.93 13.86
N PRO A 332 16.36 -7.97 13.19
CA PRO A 332 16.34 -6.57 13.63
C PRO A 332 15.90 -6.43 15.08
N HIS A 333 16.54 -5.51 15.83
CA HIS A 333 16.27 -5.34 17.26
C HIS A 333 14.79 -5.13 17.58
N ALA A 334 14.09 -4.32 16.78
CA ALA A 334 12.67 -4.04 16.95
C ALA A 334 11.76 -5.29 16.85
N LEU A 335 12.22 -6.36 16.20
CA LEU A 335 11.46 -7.59 16.02
C LEU A 335 11.72 -8.64 17.13
N LEU A 336 12.74 -8.49 17.94
CA LEU A 336 13.09 -9.47 18.99
C LEU A 336 11.91 -9.84 19.91
N PRO A 337 11.07 -8.90 20.37
CA PRO A 337 9.91 -9.23 21.20
C PRO A 337 8.90 -10.19 20.51
N TYR A 338 8.82 -10.14 19.18
CA TYR A 338 7.88 -10.94 18.39
C TYR A 338 8.46 -12.31 17.96
N MET A 339 9.78 -12.49 18.08
CA MET A 339 10.49 -13.67 17.58
C MET A 339 10.61 -14.81 18.58
N GLY A 340 10.20 -14.61 19.86
CA GLY A 340 10.17 -15.68 20.88
C GLY A 340 11.53 -16.29 21.15
N GLY A 341 12.57 -15.46 21.27
CA GLY A 341 13.93 -15.86 21.58
C GLY A 341 14.82 -16.18 20.37
N ILE A 342 14.27 -16.15 19.14
CA ILE A 342 15.08 -16.30 17.91
C ILE A 342 15.75 -14.96 17.61
N THR A 343 17.08 -14.95 17.57
CA THR A 343 17.90 -13.75 17.30
C THR A 343 18.51 -13.76 15.89
N ALA A 344 18.51 -14.90 15.22
CA ALA A 344 18.93 -15.04 13.83
C ALA A 344 18.18 -16.21 13.16
N LEU A 345 17.92 -16.07 11.88
CA LEU A 345 17.48 -17.18 11.03
C LEU A 345 18.75 -17.89 10.55
N VAL A 346 18.79 -19.21 10.69
CA VAL A 346 19.94 -20.03 10.26
C VAL A 346 19.52 -20.98 9.15
N PRO A 347 20.39 -21.21 8.14
CA PRO A 347 20.15 -22.21 7.09
C PRO A 347 19.89 -23.58 7.69
N ALA A 348 18.93 -24.35 7.10
CA ALA A 348 18.58 -25.71 7.51
C ALA A 348 19.59 -26.73 6.96
#